data_d4e0732a344c9d3481eaa2b05497975b
#
_entry.id   d4e0732a344c9d3481eaa2b05497975b
#
_cell.length_a   1.000
_cell.length_b   1.000
_cell.length_c   1.000
_cell.angle_alpha   90.00
_cell.angle_beta   90.00
_cell.angle_gamma   90.00
#
_symmetry.space_group_name_H-M   'P 1'
#
loop_
_entity.id
_entity.type
_entity.pdbx_description
1 polymer ?
#
loop_
_entity_poly.entity_id
_entity_poly.type
_entity_poly.pdbx_seq_one_letter_code
_entity_poly.pdbx_strand_id
1 'polypeptide(L)'
;MAKIEEGKYYVDGEGFYKCLEIITEEITMKKRAVMAAVITSDFHVTRYKRAAYMLDACERRMVECSAEDYNYALEQAECFINKMNEFNTKVFKPLWENKDSNNG
;
A
#
# COMPACT_ATOMS: atom_id res chain seq x y z
N MET A 1 -5.89 -14.88 16.18
CA MET A 1 -5.66 -13.43 16.04
C MET A 1 -4.17 -13.14 16.13
N ALA A 2 -3.68 -12.29 15.25
CA ALA A 2 -2.29 -11.90 15.27
C ALA A 2 -2.04 -10.81 16.30
N LYS A 3 -0.92 -10.88 16.99
CA LYS A 3 -0.48 -9.78 17.84
C LYS A 3 0.36 -8.84 16.96
N ILE A 4 -0.05 -7.59 16.89
CA ILE A 4 0.64 -6.60 16.07
C ILE A 4 1.80 -6.00 16.84
N GLU A 5 2.99 -6.11 16.28
CA GLU A 5 4.23 -5.60 16.90
C GLU A 5 5.02 -4.76 15.89
N GLU A 6 5.67 -3.73 16.39
CA GLU A 6 6.52 -2.86 15.55
C GLU A 6 7.64 -3.65 14.90
N GLY A 7 7.91 -3.35 13.63
CA GLY A 7 8.94 -3.98 12.85
C GLY A 7 8.56 -5.30 12.19
N LYS A 8 7.38 -5.83 12.49
CA LYS A 8 6.90 -7.09 11.92
C LYS A 8 6.01 -6.85 10.70
N TYR A 9 5.74 -7.92 9.98
CA TYR A 9 5.03 -7.89 8.70
C TYR A 9 3.76 -8.72 8.78
N TYR A 10 2.72 -8.25 8.10
CA TYR A 10 1.39 -8.84 8.17
C TYR A 10 0.73 -8.86 6.79
N VAL A 11 -0.25 -9.75 6.63
CA VAL A 11 -1.03 -9.88 5.39
C VAL A 11 -2.50 -10.09 5.74
N ASP A 12 -3.38 -9.52 4.92
CA ASP A 12 -4.81 -9.80 4.95
C ASP A 12 -5.34 -9.97 3.53
N GLY A 13 -6.65 -9.97 3.35
CA GLY A 13 -7.25 -10.14 2.03
C GLY A 13 -7.03 -8.97 1.08
N GLU A 14 -6.51 -7.85 1.55
CA GLU A 14 -6.32 -6.65 0.75
C GLU A 14 -4.86 -6.37 0.39
N GLY A 15 -3.93 -6.79 1.22
CA GLY A 15 -2.53 -6.48 0.95
C GLY A 15 -1.57 -6.92 2.02
N PHE A 16 -0.35 -6.41 1.91
CA PHE A 16 0.76 -6.68 2.82
C PHE A 16 1.10 -5.41 3.59
N TYR A 17 1.52 -5.58 4.85
CA TYR A 17 1.73 -4.46 5.76
C TYR A 17 3.00 -4.64 6.56
N LYS A 18 3.74 -3.56 6.75
CA LYS A 18 4.82 -3.50 7.73
C LYS A 18 4.39 -2.57 8.85
N CYS A 19 4.41 -3.03 10.08
CA CYS A 19 4.08 -2.19 11.22
C CYS A 19 5.26 -1.28 11.56
N LEU A 20 5.08 0.02 11.38
CA LEU A 20 6.11 1.02 11.64
C LEU A 20 6.13 1.44 13.11
N GLU A 21 4.95 1.71 13.66
CA GLU A 21 4.83 2.07 15.07
C GLU A 21 3.39 1.88 15.54
N ILE A 22 3.22 1.79 16.86
CA ILE A 22 1.91 1.74 17.50
C ILE A 22 1.77 3.03 18.30
N ILE A 23 0.70 3.79 18.02
CA ILE A 23 0.44 5.07 18.66
C ILE A 23 -0.86 5.01 19.46
N THR A 24 -1.00 5.89 20.45
CA THR A 24 -2.23 6.04 21.22
C THR A 24 -2.79 7.44 20.97
N GLU A 25 -4.05 7.53 20.57
CA GLU A 25 -4.71 8.82 20.41
C GLU A 25 -4.96 9.44 21.78
N GLU A 26 -4.62 10.71 21.94
CA GLU A 26 -4.70 11.39 23.23
C GLU A 26 -6.15 11.54 23.72
N ILE A 27 -7.08 11.84 22.83
CA ILE A 27 -8.47 12.10 23.21
C ILE A 27 -9.24 10.82 23.49
N THR A 28 -9.17 9.85 22.56
CA THR A 28 -9.96 8.61 22.66
C THR A 28 -9.25 7.50 23.41
N MET A 29 -7.96 7.65 23.65
CA MET A 29 -7.07 6.62 24.22
C MET A 29 -7.05 5.33 23.41
N LYS A 30 -7.52 5.34 22.18
CA LYS A 30 -7.50 4.20 21.29
C LYS A 30 -6.13 4.04 20.64
N LYS A 31 -5.72 2.80 20.47
CA LYS A 31 -4.44 2.48 19.84
C LYS A 31 -4.61 2.28 18.34
N ARG A 32 -3.64 2.80 17.58
CA ARG A 32 -3.57 2.63 16.14
C ARG A 32 -2.20 2.07 15.74
N ALA A 33 -2.21 1.24 14.72
CA ALA A 33 -0.98 0.75 14.10
C ALA A 33 -0.71 1.58 12.84
N VAL A 34 0.44 2.22 12.80
CA VAL A 34 0.89 2.94 11.59
C VAL A 34 1.59 1.92 10.70
N MET A 35 1.03 1.68 9.54
CA MET A 35 1.47 0.65 8.61
C MET A 35 1.98 1.24 7.31
N ALA A 36 3.06 0.65 6.80
CA ALA A 36 3.45 0.83 5.40
C ALA A 36 2.77 -0.28 4.62
N ALA A 37 1.72 0.07 3.88
CA ALA A 37 0.83 -0.89 3.25
C ALA A 37 1.07 -0.99 1.74
N VAL A 38 1.14 -2.22 1.25
CA VAL A 38 1.15 -2.53 -0.19
C VAL A 38 -0.20 -3.17 -0.50
N ILE A 39 -1.09 -2.41 -1.12
CA ILE A 39 -2.45 -2.88 -1.43
C ILE A 39 -2.43 -3.64 -2.75
N THR A 40 -2.83 -4.90 -2.71
CA THR A 40 -2.78 -5.80 -3.86
C THR A 40 -4.15 -6.29 -4.32
N SER A 41 -5.21 -5.97 -3.57
CA SER A 41 -6.56 -6.45 -3.88
C SER A 41 -7.23 -5.71 -5.02
N ASP A 42 -6.72 -4.55 -5.40
CA ASP A 42 -7.27 -3.78 -6.49
C ASP A 42 -6.66 -4.27 -7.81
N PHE A 43 -7.46 -4.85 -8.66
CA PHE A 43 -7.01 -5.40 -9.94
C PHE A 43 -6.35 -4.36 -10.86
N HIS A 44 -6.67 -3.12 -10.66
CA HIS A 44 -6.20 -2.06 -11.56
C HIS A 44 -5.00 -1.30 -11.03
N VAL A 45 -4.83 -1.27 -9.72
CA VAL A 45 -3.76 -0.46 -9.12
C VAL A 45 -3.23 -1.13 -7.87
N THR A 46 -1.99 -1.56 -7.93
CA THR A 46 -1.23 -1.90 -6.73
C THR A 46 -0.70 -0.60 -6.15
N ARG A 47 -1.04 -0.32 -4.89
CA ARG A 47 -0.68 0.93 -4.24
C ARG A 47 0.19 0.70 -3.02
N TYR A 48 1.17 1.56 -2.87
CA TYR A 48 1.96 1.66 -1.64
C TYR A 48 1.52 2.92 -0.90
N LYS A 49 1.14 2.76 0.37
CA LYS A 49 0.73 3.90 1.17
C LYS A 49 1.08 3.70 2.64
N ARG A 50 1.23 4.83 3.34
CA ARG A 50 1.38 4.83 4.79
C ARG A 50 0.05 5.26 5.39
N ALA A 51 -0.48 4.47 6.31
CA ALA A 51 -1.77 4.75 6.93
C ALA A 51 -1.82 4.23 8.36
N ALA A 52 -2.65 4.86 9.16
CA ALA A 52 -2.91 4.43 10.53
C ALA A 52 -4.23 3.66 10.58
N TYR A 53 -4.18 2.45 11.10
CA TYR A 53 -5.34 1.57 11.22
C TYR A 53 -5.65 1.31 12.68
N MET A 54 -6.91 1.07 13.00
CA MET A 54 -7.30 0.66 14.35
C MET A 54 -6.57 -0.64 14.70
N LEU A 55 -5.89 -0.64 15.84
CA LEU A 55 -5.11 -1.80 16.26
C LEU A 55 -5.98 -3.07 16.40
N ASP A 56 -7.16 -2.92 16.98
CA ASP A 56 -8.09 -4.04 17.13
C ASP A 56 -8.48 -4.67 15.80
N ALA A 57 -8.71 -3.85 14.80
CA ALA A 57 -9.06 -4.32 13.46
C ALA A 57 -7.91 -5.09 12.83
N CYS A 58 -6.68 -4.59 12.99
CA CYS A 58 -5.50 -5.28 12.49
C CYS A 58 -5.32 -6.64 13.15
N GLU A 59 -5.49 -6.71 14.46
CA GLU A 59 -5.36 -7.97 15.20
C GLU A 59 -6.39 -9.02 14.77
N ARG A 60 -7.59 -8.59 14.39
CA ARG A 60 -8.65 -9.51 13.96
C ARG A 60 -8.51 -9.97 12.52
N ARG A 61 -7.96 -9.12 11.66
CA ARG A 61 -8.00 -9.35 10.20
C ARG A 61 -6.68 -9.82 9.61
N MET A 62 -5.57 -9.47 10.23
CA MET A 62 -4.24 -9.73 9.67
C MET A 62 -3.62 -10.97 10.29
N VAL A 63 -2.77 -11.63 9.51
CA VAL A 63 -1.89 -12.69 10.01
C VAL A 63 -0.45 -12.28 9.74
N GLU A 64 0.46 -12.74 10.59
CA GLU A 64 1.87 -12.44 10.42
C GLU A 64 2.41 -13.14 9.18
N CYS A 65 3.22 -12.43 8.42
CA CYS A 65 3.92 -12.99 7.26
C CYS A 65 5.41 -12.68 7.35
N SER A 66 6.19 -13.21 6.41
CA SER A 66 7.63 -12.97 6.41
C SER A 66 7.99 -11.61 5.79
N ALA A 67 9.16 -11.10 6.15
CA ALA A 67 9.71 -9.91 5.50
C ALA A 67 9.89 -10.15 4.00
N GLU A 68 10.26 -11.37 3.62
CA GLU A 68 10.44 -11.73 2.21
C GLU A 68 9.16 -11.58 1.41
N ASP A 69 8.04 -12.03 1.95
CA ASP A 69 6.74 -11.91 1.29
C ASP A 69 6.34 -10.44 1.10
N TYR A 70 6.53 -9.63 2.15
CA TYR A 70 6.24 -8.20 2.07
C TYR A 70 7.14 -7.51 1.04
N ASN A 71 8.44 -7.79 1.08
CA ASN A 71 9.39 -7.16 0.17
C ASN A 71 9.14 -7.57 -1.28
N TYR A 72 8.73 -8.81 -1.51
CA TYR A 72 8.33 -9.26 -2.84
C TYR A 72 7.12 -8.47 -3.35
N ALA A 73 6.09 -8.31 -2.52
CA ALA A 73 4.91 -7.54 -2.88
C ALA A 73 5.26 -6.07 -3.17
N LEU A 74 6.13 -5.47 -2.34
CA LEU A 74 6.59 -4.11 -2.54
C LEU A 74 7.34 -3.96 -3.86
N GLU A 75 8.21 -4.90 -4.17
CA GLU A 75 8.96 -4.90 -5.43
C GLU A 75 8.03 -4.99 -6.64
N GLN A 76 7.00 -5.83 -6.56
CA GLN A 76 6.00 -5.93 -7.62
C GLN A 76 5.22 -4.62 -7.78
N ALA A 77 4.87 -3.98 -6.68
CA ALA A 77 4.18 -2.69 -6.71
C ALA A 77 5.04 -1.61 -7.37
N GLU A 78 6.31 -1.54 -7.00
CA GLU A 78 7.24 -0.57 -7.60
C GLU A 78 7.42 -0.81 -9.10
N CYS A 79 7.54 -2.06 -9.50
CA CYS A 79 7.65 -2.44 -10.90
C CYS A 79 6.41 -2.01 -11.69
N PHE A 80 5.23 -2.24 -11.14
CA PHE A 80 3.97 -1.83 -11.77
C PHE A 80 3.89 -0.31 -11.92
N ILE A 81 4.22 0.43 -10.87
CA ILE A 81 4.21 1.90 -10.90
C ILE A 81 5.18 2.42 -11.97
N ASN A 82 6.36 1.85 -12.04
CA ASN A 82 7.37 2.26 -13.03
C ASN A 82 6.88 1.99 -14.46
N LYS A 83 6.24 0.85 -14.69
CA LYS A 83 5.67 0.53 -16.01
C LYS A 83 4.55 1.49 -16.38
N MET A 84 3.70 1.85 -15.44
CA MET A 84 2.61 2.81 -15.68
C MET A 84 3.16 4.21 -15.97
N ASN A 85 4.19 4.63 -15.24
CA ASN A 85 4.83 5.92 -15.47
C ASN A 85 5.47 5.95 -16.87
N GLU A 86 6.12 4.87 -17.26
CA GLU A 86 6.71 4.76 -18.60
C GLU A 86 5.63 4.82 -19.68
N PHE A 87 4.55 4.10 -19.53
CA PHE A 87 3.42 4.14 -20.45
C PHE A 87 2.86 5.56 -20.57
N ASN A 88 2.61 6.21 -19.44
CA ASN A 88 2.07 7.57 -19.41
C ASN A 88 2.98 8.56 -20.12
N THR A 89 4.29 8.44 -19.93
CA THR A 89 5.26 9.37 -20.53
C THR A 89 5.46 9.12 -22.01
N LYS A 90 5.58 7.84 -22.41
CA LYS A 90 5.96 7.49 -23.79
C LYS A 90 4.76 7.33 -24.74
N VAL A 91 3.60 6.99 -24.21
CA VAL A 91 2.43 6.66 -25.04
C VAL A 91 1.25 7.58 -24.77
N PHE A 92 0.76 7.60 -23.53
CA PHE A 92 -0.48 8.30 -23.22
C PHE A 92 -0.34 9.81 -23.38
N LYS A 93 0.69 10.40 -22.79
CA LYS A 93 0.90 11.85 -22.82
C LYS A 93 1.09 12.40 -24.22
N PRO A 94 1.95 11.80 -25.09
CA PRO A 94 2.07 12.27 -26.46
C PRO A 94 0.76 12.19 -27.26
N LEU A 95 -0.03 11.13 -27.08
CA LEU A 95 -1.31 10.99 -27.75
C LEU A 95 -2.29 12.06 -27.31
N TRP A 96 -2.36 12.31 -26.01
CA TRP A 96 -3.25 13.32 -25.44
C TRP A 96 -2.87 14.73 -25.89
N GLU A 97 -1.60 15.08 -25.86
CA GLU A 97 -1.11 16.39 -26.29
C GLU A 97 -1.36 16.62 -27.78
N ASN A 98 -1.18 15.60 -28.61
CA ASN A 98 -1.48 15.69 -30.03
C ASN A 98 -2.96 15.93 -30.28
N LYS A 99 -3.83 15.27 -29.53
CA LYS A 99 -5.27 15.45 -29.62
C LYS A 99 -5.67 16.89 -29.28
N ASP A 100 -5.10 17.46 -28.22
CA ASP A 100 -5.34 18.84 -27.83
C ASP A 100 -4.85 19.83 -28.91
N SER A 101 -3.66 19.56 -29.47
CA SER A 101 -3.10 20.40 -30.55
C SER A 101 -3.99 20.40 -31.77
N ASN A 102 -4.60 19.27 -32.11
CA ASN A 102 -5.47 19.13 -33.28
C ASN A 102 -6.83 19.80 -33.05
N ASN A 103 -7.26 19.94 -31.83
CA ASN A 103 -8.56 20.54 -31.46
C ASN A 103 -8.43 22.02 -31.13
N GLY A 104 -7.22 22.51 -30.97
CA GLY A 104 -6.94 23.90 -30.60
C GLY A 104 -6.98 24.91 -31.72
#